data_80630ca9999563302960edf125db5158
#
_entry.id   80630ca9999563302960edf125db5158
#
_cell.length_a   1.000
_cell.length_b   1.000
_cell.length_c   1.000
_cell.angle_alpha   90.00
_cell.angle_beta   90.00
_cell.angle_gamma   90.00
#
_symmetry.space_group_name_H-M   'P 1'
#
loop_
_entity.id
_entity.type
_entity.pdbx_description
1 polymer ?
#
loop_
_entity_poly.entity_id
_entity_poly.type
_entity_poly.pdbx_seq_one_letter_code
_entity_poly.pdbx_strand_id
1 'polypeptide(L)'
;MKKVELGRTGQYVSQVSLGCMTMGTSTDEPTSARILDAYLDAGGDFLDTANCYAWWAPDATGGESEALLGRLLRGRRDRVFLATKVSAGITDLPAARAARHPAGTVDWDAVERTFEGAGAAVIEREAEASLRRLGTDHIDLYYVHVDDRRVPLEETLSALDGLVRAGKVRHIGWSNVRTWRLERIRSLALANGWASPVAVQVQHSYLRPAAGVDAASIASGELLDWLAAHPDVSLAAYSSLLRGIYDDATYRESTPVWRSYAGPDAEARLAAVAKVAAELGATGNQVALAWLLRHGVIPLIGPRTWAHYESIAPAFTLELPDELLSLLDNA
;
A
#
# COMPACT_ATOMS: atom_id res chain seq x y z
N MET A 1 -9.90 -16.51 4.09
CA MET A 1 -9.94 -15.03 3.84
C MET A 1 -10.96 -14.75 2.74
N LYS A 2 -11.78 -13.70 2.86
CA LYS A 2 -12.76 -13.32 1.82
C LYS A 2 -12.05 -12.73 0.60
N LYS A 3 -12.72 -12.82 -0.56
CA LYS A 3 -12.29 -12.17 -1.80
C LYS A 3 -13.16 -10.96 -2.08
N VAL A 4 -12.55 -9.91 -2.62
CA VAL A 4 -13.22 -8.68 -3.07
C VAL A 4 -12.88 -8.42 -4.53
N GLU A 5 -13.79 -7.84 -5.28
CA GLU A 5 -13.53 -7.45 -6.65
C GLU A 5 -12.62 -6.20 -6.68
N LEU A 6 -11.61 -6.22 -7.52
CA LEU A 6 -10.71 -5.09 -7.72
C LEU A 6 -11.29 -4.15 -8.79
N GLY A 7 -11.79 -2.98 -8.40
CA GLY A 7 -12.17 -1.91 -9.31
C GLY A 7 -13.14 -2.30 -10.43
N ARG A 8 -14.08 -3.18 -10.21
CA ARG A 8 -15.04 -3.69 -11.21
C ARG A 8 -14.40 -4.29 -12.47
N THR A 9 -13.24 -4.91 -12.29
CA THR A 9 -12.48 -5.53 -13.40
C THR A 9 -12.88 -6.98 -13.68
N GLY A 10 -13.73 -7.57 -12.84
CA GLY A 10 -13.97 -9.03 -12.80
C GLY A 10 -12.84 -9.80 -12.10
N GLN A 11 -11.75 -9.14 -11.73
CA GLN A 11 -10.64 -9.75 -10.98
C GLN A 11 -10.94 -9.71 -9.48
N TYR A 12 -10.92 -10.87 -8.84
CA TYR A 12 -11.10 -11.00 -7.40
C TYR A 12 -9.76 -11.23 -6.71
N VAL A 13 -9.51 -10.46 -5.64
CA VAL A 13 -8.29 -10.53 -4.82
C VAL A 13 -8.66 -10.73 -3.35
N SER A 14 -7.72 -11.19 -2.52
CA SER A 14 -7.95 -11.24 -1.08
C SER A 14 -8.22 -9.85 -0.52
N GLN A 15 -9.20 -9.77 0.39
CA GLN A 15 -9.60 -8.50 1.03
C GLN A 15 -8.49 -7.83 1.84
N VAL A 16 -7.39 -8.53 2.13
CA VAL A 16 -6.17 -8.02 2.77
C VAL A 16 -5.02 -8.28 1.81
N SER A 17 -4.16 -7.30 1.59
CA SER A 17 -2.93 -7.44 0.80
C SER A 17 -1.73 -7.66 1.72
N LEU A 18 -0.79 -8.53 1.34
CA LEU A 18 0.49 -8.70 2.01
C LEU A 18 1.51 -7.73 1.44
N GLY A 19 1.87 -6.72 2.24
CA GLY A 19 2.94 -5.78 1.91
C GLY A 19 4.32 -6.38 2.17
N CYS A 20 5.10 -6.51 1.11
CA CYS A 20 6.40 -7.20 1.10
C CYS A 20 7.59 -6.25 1.25
N MET A 21 7.36 -5.00 1.67
CA MET A 21 8.34 -3.91 1.65
C MET A 21 9.68 -4.24 2.32
N THR A 22 9.68 -5.02 3.39
CA THR A 22 10.89 -5.35 4.18
C THR A 22 11.45 -6.74 3.88
N MET A 23 10.77 -7.53 3.06
CA MET A 23 11.18 -8.89 2.69
C MET A 23 12.48 -8.85 1.88
N GLY A 24 13.42 -9.70 2.25
CA GLY A 24 14.76 -9.75 1.64
C GLY A 24 15.77 -8.77 2.25
N THR A 25 15.37 -8.00 3.27
CA THR A 25 16.27 -7.09 4.01
C THR A 25 16.07 -7.23 5.52
N SER A 26 15.31 -6.32 6.16
CA SER A 26 15.04 -6.41 7.61
C SER A 26 14.11 -7.57 8.01
N THR A 27 13.41 -8.17 7.04
CA THR A 27 12.73 -9.47 7.19
C THR A 27 13.49 -10.48 6.33
N ASP A 28 14.18 -11.42 6.96
CA ASP A 28 15.00 -12.41 6.29
C ASP A 28 14.18 -13.38 5.42
N GLU A 29 14.86 -14.14 4.56
CA GLU A 29 14.20 -15.05 3.63
C GLU A 29 13.41 -16.16 4.33
N PRO A 30 13.91 -16.86 5.39
CA PRO A 30 13.12 -17.86 6.10
C PRO A 30 11.86 -17.30 6.75
N THR A 31 11.94 -16.13 7.38
CA THR A 31 10.78 -15.45 7.98
C THR A 31 9.80 -15.00 6.90
N SER A 32 10.30 -14.46 5.81
CA SER A 32 9.48 -14.03 4.65
C SER A 32 8.74 -15.21 4.03
N ALA A 33 9.41 -16.35 3.83
CA ALA A 33 8.81 -17.57 3.30
C ALA A 33 7.70 -18.09 4.22
N ARG A 34 7.96 -18.15 5.54
CA ARG A 34 6.98 -18.60 6.53
C ARG A 34 5.73 -17.71 6.56
N ILE A 35 5.92 -16.39 6.50
CA ILE A 35 4.80 -15.42 6.46
C ILE A 35 4.00 -15.60 5.18
N LEU A 36 4.68 -15.69 4.02
CA LEU A 36 4.03 -15.88 2.72
C LEU A 36 3.24 -17.16 2.68
N ASP A 37 3.80 -18.28 3.13
CA ASP A 37 3.11 -19.57 3.14
C ASP A 37 1.85 -19.52 4.01
N ALA A 38 1.96 -19.02 5.23
CA ALA A 38 0.82 -18.87 6.13
C ALA A 38 -0.27 -17.92 5.57
N TYR A 39 0.14 -16.85 4.88
CA TYR A 39 -0.80 -15.94 4.23
C TYR A 39 -1.54 -16.62 3.07
N LEU A 40 -0.84 -17.39 2.23
CA LEU A 40 -1.44 -18.17 1.15
C LEU A 40 -2.38 -19.27 1.70
N ASP A 41 -1.98 -19.96 2.77
CA ASP A 41 -2.78 -21.00 3.42
C ASP A 41 -4.05 -20.42 4.08
N ALA A 42 -4.00 -19.16 4.55
CA ALA A 42 -5.17 -18.43 5.02
C ALA A 42 -6.11 -17.95 3.88
N GLY A 43 -5.80 -18.29 2.62
CA GLY A 43 -6.55 -17.90 1.41
C GLY A 43 -6.23 -16.51 0.89
N GLY A 44 -5.10 -15.93 1.31
CA GLY A 44 -4.54 -14.69 0.75
C GLY A 44 -3.94 -14.97 -0.63
N ASP A 45 -3.97 -13.97 -1.52
CA ASP A 45 -3.32 -14.02 -2.83
C ASP A 45 -2.77 -12.68 -3.30
N PHE A 46 -3.13 -11.57 -2.65
CA PHE A 46 -2.73 -10.24 -3.07
C PHE A 46 -1.40 -9.83 -2.42
N LEU A 47 -0.32 -9.83 -3.22
CA LEU A 47 1.02 -9.39 -2.78
C LEU A 47 1.32 -8.00 -3.32
N ASP A 48 1.92 -7.15 -2.49
CA ASP A 48 2.30 -5.78 -2.83
C ASP A 48 3.80 -5.55 -2.58
N THR A 49 4.54 -5.21 -3.63
CA THR A 49 5.95 -4.85 -3.58
C THR A 49 6.23 -3.56 -4.38
N ALA A 50 7.47 -3.19 -4.61
CA ALA A 50 7.91 -2.08 -5.46
C ALA A 50 9.37 -2.26 -5.91
N ASN A 51 9.72 -1.63 -7.03
CA ASN A 51 11.10 -1.65 -7.58
C ASN A 51 12.13 -0.98 -6.66
N CYS A 52 11.68 -0.03 -5.82
CA CYS A 52 12.55 0.74 -4.93
C CYS A 52 12.62 0.21 -3.50
N TYR A 53 11.83 -0.80 -3.12
CA TYR A 53 11.76 -1.19 -1.71
C TYR A 53 13.11 -1.63 -1.17
N ALA A 54 13.33 -1.22 0.08
CA ALA A 54 14.50 -1.48 0.89
C ALA A 54 15.78 -0.70 0.55
N TRP A 55 15.77 0.29 -0.37
CA TRP A 55 16.93 1.14 -0.66
C TRP A 55 17.58 1.78 0.58
N TRP A 56 16.81 1.96 1.66
CA TRP A 56 17.25 2.54 2.93
C TRP A 56 18.01 1.56 3.84
N ALA A 57 17.94 0.26 3.55
CA ALA A 57 18.65 -0.75 4.33
C ALA A 57 20.15 -0.75 3.98
N PRO A 58 21.02 -1.12 4.93
CA PRO A 58 22.44 -1.31 4.62
C PRO A 58 22.60 -2.29 3.47
N ASP A 59 23.54 -2.01 2.56
CA ASP A 59 23.91 -2.85 1.41
C ASP A 59 22.79 -3.14 0.40
N ALA A 60 21.59 -2.54 0.55
CA ALA A 60 20.50 -2.67 -0.40
C ALA A 60 20.50 -1.48 -1.39
N THR A 61 19.99 -1.71 -2.59
CA THR A 61 19.92 -0.67 -3.64
C THR A 61 18.51 -0.41 -4.14
N GLY A 62 17.57 -1.27 -3.76
CA GLY A 62 16.20 -1.36 -4.27
C GLY A 62 16.05 -2.62 -5.14
N GLY A 63 14.85 -3.21 -5.10
CA GLY A 63 14.53 -4.44 -5.84
C GLY A 63 14.75 -5.74 -5.07
N GLU A 64 15.31 -5.70 -3.86
CA GLU A 64 15.54 -6.88 -3.02
C GLU A 64 14.24 -7.63 -2.71
N SER A 65 13.15 -6.89 -2.44
CA SER A 65 11.83 -7.48 -2.21
C SER A 65 11.30 -8.20 -3.44
N GLU A 66 11.39 -7.59 -4.62
CA GLU A 66 11.00 -8.25 -5.88
C GLU A 66 11.85 -9.49 -6.16
N ALA A 67 13.16 -9.41 -5.96
CA ALA A 67 14.08 -10.53 -6.18
C ALA A 67 13.80 -11.71 -5.24
N LEU A 68 13.48 -11.43 -3.97
CA LEU A 68 13.08 -12.47 -3.03
C LEU A 68 11.75 -13.09 -3.42
N LEU A 69 10.73 -12.28 -3.73
CA LEU A 69 9.43 -12.79 -4.19
C LEU A 69 9.58 -13.64 -5.45
N GLY A 70 10.44 -13.26 -6.40
CA GLY A 70 10.75 -14.05 -7.59
C GLY A 70 11.27 -15.45 -7.25
N ARG A 71 12.08 -15.59 -6.19
CA ARG A 71 12.52 -16.92 -5.71
C ARG A 71 11.41 -17.69 -5.01
N LEU A 72 10.68 -17.03 -4.12
CA LEU A 72 9.64 -17.67 -3.30
C LEU A 72 8.41 -18.08 -4.12
N LEU A 73 8.15 -17.43 -5.25
CA LEU A 73 7.00 -17.71 -6.11
C LEU A 73 7.28 -18.71 -7.24
N ARG A 74 8.48 -19.28 -7.32
CA ARG A 74 8.77 -20.31 -8.33
C ARG A 74 7.80 -21.49 -8.23
N GLY A 75 7.15 -21.80 -9.36
CA GLY A 75 6.16 -22.89 -9.45
C GLY A 75 4.82 -22.61 -8.80
N ARG A 76 4.61 -21.37 -8.28
CA ARG A 76 3.34 -20.96 -7.65
C ARG A 76 2.92 -19.53 -7.99
N ARG A 77 3.47 -18.93 -9.06
CA ARG A 77 3.15 -17.57 -9.52
C ARG A 77 1.65 -17.39 -9.79
N ASP A 78 1.00 -18.41 -10.36
CA ASP A 78 -0.43 -18.39 -10.67
C ASP A 78 -1.36 -18.41 -9.45
N ARG A 79 -0.81 -18.66 -8.25
CA ARG A 79 -1.58 -18.64 -7.01
C ARG A 79 -1.73 -17.22 -6.43
N VAL A 80 -1.08 -16.22 -7.02
CA VAL A 80 -1.03 -14.87 -6.47
C VAL A 80 -1.42 -13.82 -7.50
N PHE A 81 -2.03 -12.75 -7.01
CA PHE A 81 -2.18 -11.48 -7.68
C PHE A 81 -1.05 -10.56 -7.21
N LEU A 82 -0.15 -10.20 -8.10
CA LEU A 82 1.10 -9.53 -7.76
C LEU A 82 1.09 -8.08 -8.22
N ALA A 83 1.16 -7.15 -7.25
CA ALA A 83 1.36 -5.74 -7.50
C ALA A 83 2.81 -5.32 -7.28
N THR A 84 3.33 -4.49 -8.18
CA THR A 84 4.58 -3.76 -7.98
C THR A 84 4.44 -2.32 -8.46
N LYS A 85 5.50 -1.50 -8.27
CA LYS A 85 5.42 -0.05 -8.47
C LYS A 85 6.66 0.50 -9.15
N VAL A 86 6.49 1.63 -9.85
CA VAL A 86 7.52 2.41 -10.56
C VAL A 86 7.49 3.86 -10.10
N SER A 87 8.41 4.67 -10.53
CA SER A 87 8.58 6.11 -10.34
C SER A 87 9.37 6.56 -9.12
N ALA A 88 9.52 5.71 -8.11
CA ALA A 88 10.27 6.04 -6.88
C ALA A 88 11.63 5.30 -6.78
N GLY A 89 12.14 4.76 -7.88
CA GLY A 89 13.51 4.24 -7.95
C GLY A 89 14.52 5.36 -7.65
N ILE A 90 15.58 5.03 -6.91
CA ILE A 90 16.56 6.01 -6.43
C ILE A 90 17.69 6.15 -7.44
N THR A 91 17.88 7.34 -7.98
CA THR A 91 18.95 7.66 -8.95
C THR A 91 20.26 8.08 -8.28
N ASP A 92 20.20 8.60 -7.05
CA ASP A 92 21.36 8.99 -6.24
C ASP A 92 21.19 8.43 -4.83
N LEU A 93 21.65 7.20 -4.63
CA LEU A 93 21.50 6.47 -3.36
C LEU A 93 22.25 7.13 -2.19
N PRO A 94 23.50 7.63 -2.36
CA PRO A 94 24.18 8.40 -1.32
C PRO A 94 23.40 9.64 -0.88
N ALA A 95 22.89 10.43 -1.82
CA ALA A 95 22.09 11.62 -1.52
C ALA A 95 20.77 11.26 -0.80
N ALA A 96 20.05 10.24 -1.26
CA ALA A 96 18.81 9.78 -0.63
C ALA A 96 19.05 9.30 0.81
N ARG A 97 20.13 8.57 1.07
CA ARG A 97 20.49 8.10 2.42
C ARG A 97 20.93 9.21 3.35
N ALA A 98 21.58 10.24 2.81
CA ALA A 98 22.01 11.41 3.56
C ALA A 98 20.88 12.39 3.85
N ALA A 99 19.74 12.30 3.17
CA ALA A 99 18.61 13.21 3.29
C ALA A 99 17.94 13.09 4.66
N ARG A 100 18.36 13.95 5.61
CA ARG A 100 17.85 13.99 6.99
C ARG A 100 17.67 15.44 7.43
N HIS A 101 16.57 15.67 8.16
CA HIS A 101 16.43 16.91 8.93
C HIS A 101 17.42 16.94 10.09
N PRO A 102 17.72 18.14 10.64
CA PRO A 102 18.60 18.27 11.81
C PRO A 102 18.19 17.40 13.02
N ALA A 103 16.89 17.11 13.14
CA ALA A 103 16.34 16.21 14.18
C ALA A 103 16.51 14.70 13.86
N GLY A 104 17.20 14.34 12.78
CA GLY A 104 17.47 12.94 12.36
C GLY A 104 16.32 12.24 11.62
N THR A 105 15.16 12.88 11.45
CA THR A 105 14.07 12.33 10.64
C THR A 105 14.40 12.42 9.15
N VAL A 106 13.81 11.54 8.34
CA VAL A 106 14.00 11.55 6.88
C VAL A 106 13.42 12.85 6.30
N ASP A 107 14.21 13.51 5.48
CA ASP A 107 13.76 14.63 4.64
C ASP A 107 13.20 14.04 3.32
N TRP A 108 11.91 13.77 3.31
CA TRP A 108 11.25 13.18 2.15
C TRP A 108 11.29 14.07 0.91
N ASP A 109 11.24 15.40 1.07
CA ASP A 109 11.36 16.32 -0.07
C ASP A 109 12.74 16.22 -0.74
N ALA A 110 13.78 15.98 0.06
CA ALA A 110 15.12 15.74 -0.47
C ALA A 110 15.23 14.35 -1.13
N VAL A 111 14.61 13.33 -0.55
CA VAL A 111 14.56 11.97 -1.14
C VAL A 111 13.81 11.99 -2.47
N GLU A 112 12.64 12.63 -2.55
CA GLU A 112 11.83 12.70 -3.77
C GLU A 112 12.56 13.34 -4.96
N ARG A 113 13.50 14.26 -4.69
CA ARG A 113 14.37 14.82 -5.75
C ARG A 113 15.31 13.80 -6.39
N THR A 114 15.53 12.65 -5.73
CA THR A 114 16.35 11.53 -6.26
C THR A 114 15.51 10.48 -6.98
N PHE A 115 14.18 10.63 -7.04
CA PHE A 115 13.33 9.66 -7.73
C PHE A 115 13.52 9.71 -9.24
N GLU A 116 13.52 8.54 -9.87
CA GLU A 116 13.65 8.36 -11.32
C GLU A 116 12.49 8.98 -12.12
N GLY A 117 11.31 9.15 -11.49
CA GLY A 117 10.13 9.74 -12.11
C GLY A 117 9.29 8.77 -12.92
N ALA A 118 8.27 9.32 -13.62
CA ALA A 118 7.24 8.56 -14.32
C ALA A 118 7.25 8.80 -15.85
N GLY A 119 8.40 9.13 -16.42
CA GLY A 119 8.55 9.25 -17.88
C GLY A 119 8.46 7.91 -18.59
N ALA A 120 8.08 7.91 -19.88
CA ALA A 120 7.83 6.70 -20.66
C ALA A 120 9.02 5.72 -20.64
N ALA A 121 10.24 6.22 -20.88
CA ALA A 121 11.43 5.38 -20.88
C ALA A 121 11.74 4.75 -19.52
N VAL A 122 11.40 5.43 -18.41
CA VAL A 122 11.53 4.90 -17.06
C VAL A 122 10.52 3.78 -16.84
N ILE A 123 9.23 4.03 -17.16
CA ILE A 123 8.14 3.05 -16.99
C ILE A 123 8.47 1.76 -17.73
N GLU A 124 8.86 1.84 -19.00
CA GLU A 124 9.18 0.68 -19.83
C GLU A 124 10.39 -0.08 -19.28
N ARG A 125 11.49 0.62 -18.99
CA ARG A 125 12.72 0.02 -18.44
C ARG A 125 12.49 -0.68 -17.12
N GLU A 126 11.78 -0.03 -16.19
CA GLU A 126 11.55 -0.57 -14.87
C GLU A 126 10.52 -1.69 -14.84
N ALA A 127 9.52 -1.68 -15.74
CA ALA A 127 8.64 -2.83 -15.91
C ALA A 127 9.41 -4.08 -16.32
N GLU A 128 10.32 -3.97 -17.30
CA GLU A 128 11.19 -5.07 -17.71
C GLU A 128 12.13 -5.52 -16.59
N ALA A 129 12.67 -4.57 -15.82
CA ALA A 129 13.53 -4.89 -14.69
C ALA A 129 12.75 -5.62 -13.57
N SER A 130 11.53 -5.18 -13.25
CA SER A 130 10.65 -5.82 -12.28
C SER A 130 10.25 -7.23 -12.72
N LEU A 131 9.87 -7.42 -13.99
CA LEU A 131 9.57 -8.74 -14.54
C LEU A 131 10.75 -9.72 -14.40
N ARG A 132 11.98 -9.24 -14.68
CA ARG A 132 13.20 -10.07 -14.50
C ARG A 132 13.44 -10.41 -13.04
N ARG A 133 13.34 -9.43 -12.10
CA ARG A 133 13.55 -9.67 -10.66
C ARG A 133 12.51 -10.63 -10.09
N LEU A 134 11.25 -10.45 -10.47
CA LEU A 134 10.11 -11.29 -10.07
C LEU A 134 10.09 -12.66 -10.76
N GLY A 135 10.85 -12.85 -11.86
CA GLY A 135 10.89 -14.11 -12.60
C GLY A 135 9.55 -14.49 -13.22
N THR A 136 8.81 -13.51 -13.73
CA THR A 136 7.47 -13.67 -14.32
C THR A 136 7.34 -12.91 -15.64
N ASP A 137 6.40 -13.31 -16.47
CA ASP A 137 6.11 -12.67 -17.76
C ASP A 137 5.08 -11.54 -17.67
N HIS A 138 4.38 -11.41 -16.52
CA HIS A 138 3.40 -10.37 -16.32
C HIS A 138 3.33 -9.87 -14.86
N ILE A 139 2.88 -8.61 -14.71
CA ILE A 139 2.51 -7.95 -13.45
C ILE A 139 0.99 -7.83 -13.43
N ASP A 140 0.32 -8.23 -12.34
CA ASP A 140 -1.13 -8.14 -12.27
C ASP A 140 -1.59 -6.69 -12.04
N LEU A 141 -0.87 -5.92 -11.21
CA LEU A 141 -1.18 -4.51 -10.97
C LEU A 141 0.11 -3.68 -10.88
N TYR A 142 0.24 -2.69 -11.75
CA TYR A 142 1.42 -1.82 -11.82
C TYR A 142 1.04 -0.41 -11.40
N TYR A 143 1.60 0.01 -10.26
CA TYR A 143 1.34 1.34 -9.72
C TYR A 143 2.38 2.37 -10.17
N VAL A 144 1.95 3.59 -10.48
CA VAL A 144 2.80 4.76 -10.31
C VAL A 144 2.90 5.02 -8.80
N HIS A 145 4.10 4.84 -8.22
CA HIS A 145 4.34 4.83 -6.77
C HIS A 145 4.19 6.20 -6.14
N VAL A 146 4.74 7.22 -6.81
CA VAL A 146 4.62 8.64 -6.45
C VAL A 146 4.27 9.40 -7.70
N ASP A 147 3.26 10.26 -7.62
CA ASP A 147 2.83 11.09 -8.75
C ASP A 147 3.94 12.08 -9.16
N ASP A 148 4.34 12.03 -10.42
CA ASP A 148 5.39 12.90 -10.95
C ASP A 148 4.81 14.02 -11.80
N ARG A 149 4.81 15.24 -11.26
CA ARG A 149 4.29 16.42 -11.94
C ARG A 149 5.26 17.04 -12.94
N ARG A 150 6.48 16.54 -13.03
CA ARG A 150 7.50 16.97 -13.99
C ARG A 150 7.25 16.38 -15.38
N VAL A 151 6.48 15.28 -15.44
CA VAL A 151 6.16 14.55 -16.67
C VAL A 151 4.68 14.81 -17.06
N PRO A 152 4.38 15.07 -18.34
CA PRO A 152 3.01 15.13 -18.83
C PRO A 152 2.27 13.80 -18.56
N LEU A 153 1.03 13.88 -18.06
CA LEU A 153 0.22 12.67 -17.79
C LEU A 153 0.00 11.82 -19.03
N GLU A 154 -0.11 12.43 -20.17
CA GLU A 154 -0.31 11.78 -21.45
C GLU A 154 0.87 10.85 -21.79
N GLU A 155 2.11 11.25 -21.48
CA GLU A 155 3.31 10.43 -21.67
C GLU A 155 3.27 9.22 -20.75
N THR A 156 3.04 9.43 -19.44
CA THR A 156 2.96 8.37 -18.43
C THR A 156 1.86 7.37 -18.77
N LEU A 157 0.64 7.85 -19.08
CA LEU A 157 -0.51 7.00 -19.38
C LEU A 157 -0.32 6.21 -20.69
N SER A 158 0.24 6.82 -21.72
CA SER A 158 0.51 6.15 -23.00
C SER A 158 1.52 5.00 -22.80
N ALA A 159 2.56 5.20 -22.00
CA ALA A 159 3.54 4.15 -21.69
C ALA A 159 2.91 3.00 -20.91
N LEU A 160 2.11 3.30 -19.89
CA LEU A 160 1.38 2.29 -19.11
C LEU A 160 0.40 1.50 -19.97
N ASP A 161 -0.37 2.17 -20.83
CA ASP A 161 -1.28 1.53 -21.78
C ASP A 161 -0.52 0.61 -22.77
N GLY A 162 0.65 1.05 -23.22
CA GLY A 162 1.54 0.23 -24.04
C GLY A 162 1.93 -1.09 -23.36
N LEU A 163 2.24 -1.06 -22.06
CA LEU A 163 2.53 -2.26 -21.27
C LEU A 163 1.30 -3.17 -21.12
N VAL A 164 0.11 -2.57 -20.95
CA VAL A 164 -1.16 -3.33 -20.87
C VAL A 164 -1.45 -4.00 -22.20
N ARG A 165 -1.36 -3.30 -23.32
CA ARG A 165 -1.55 -3.88 -24.67
C ARG A 165 -0.54 -4.95 -25.02
N ALA A 166 0.70 -4.83 -24.50
CA ALA A 166 1.72 -5.84 -24.66
C ALA A 166 1.52 -7.08 -23.77
N GLY A 167 0.52 -7.07 -22.87
CA GLY A 167 0.24 -8.15 -21.92
C GLY A 167 1.25 -8.28 -20.77
N LYS A 168 2.16 -7.31 -20.63
CA LYS A 168 3.15 -7.27 -19.54
C LYS A 168 2.57 -6.79 -18.22
N VAL A 169 1.50 -6.00 -18.28
CA VAL A 169 0.75 -5.49 -17.13
C VAL A 169 -0.73 -5.77 -17.39
N ARG A 170 -1.45 -6.28 -16.39
CA ARG A 170 -2.89 -6.52 -16.51
C ARG A 170 -3.71 -5.29 -16.16
N HIS A 171 -3.36 -4.65 -15.05
CA HIS A 171 -4.06 -3.48 -14.53
C HIS A 171 -3.06 -2.41 -14.10
N ILE A 172 -3.47 -1.15 -14.15
CA ILE A 172 -2.69 -0.02 -13.65
C ILE A 172 -3.34 0.59 -12.43
N GLY A 173 -2.54 1.24 -11.59
CA GLY A 173 -2.99 1.97 -10.41
C GLY A 173 -2.12 3.19 -10.14
N TRP A 174 -2.54 4.01 -9.18
CA TRP A 174 -1.78 5.17 -8.73
C TRP A 174 -1.62 5.16 -7.23
N SER A 175 -0.49 5.65 -6.74
CA SER A 175 -0.22 5.80 -5.32
C SER A 175 0.23 7.24 -5.04
N ASN A 176 0.00 7.74 -3.83
CA ASN A 176 0.45 9.06 -3.40
C ASN A 176 0.05 10.19 -4.38
N VAL A 177 -1.21 10.25 -4.72
CA VAL A 177 -1.78 11.17 -5.71
C VAL A 177 -2.93 11.97 -5.12
N ARG A 178 -3.06 13.23 -5.52
CA ARG A 178 -4.21 14.09 -5.16
C ARG A 178 -5.47 13.68 -5.92
N THR A 179 -6.64 13.81 -5.30
CA THR A 179 -7.95 13.45 -5.87
C THR A 179 -8.19 14.09 -7.23
N TRP A 180 -7.98 15.42 -7.35
CA TRP A 180 -8.18 16.13 -8.63
C TRP A 180 -7.28 15.61 -9.75
N ARG A 181 -6.08 15.14 -9.38
CA ARG A 181 -5.14 14.60 -10.37
C ARG A 181 -5.52 13.18 -10.77
N LEU A 182 -6.02 12.38 -9.84
CA LEU A 182 -6.58 11.05 -10.13
C LEU A 182 -7.76 11.16 -11.09
N GLU A 183 -8.65 12.13 -10.89
CA GLU A 183 -9.74 12.40 -11.82
C GLU A 183 -9.21 12.84 -13.20
N ARG A 184 -8.19 13.69 -13.24
CA ARG A 184 -7.56 14.08 -14.52
C ARG A 184 -6.94 12.89 -15.25
N ILE A 185 -6.29 11.96 -14.51
CA ILE A 185 -5.73 10.71 -15.03
C ILE A 185 -6.84 9.87 -15.67
N ARG A 186 -7.96 9.66 -14.98
CA ARG A 186 -9.11 8.90 -15.49
C ARG A 186 -9.72 9.55 -16.73
N SER A 187 -9.96 10.85 -16.68
CA SER A 187 -10.50 11.62 -17.81
C SER A 187 -9.63 11.50 -19.05
N LEU A 188 -8.30 11.58 -18.90
CA LEU A 188 -7.35 11.42 -20.01
C LEU A 188 -7.34 9.99 -20.55
N ALA A 189 -7.35 8.99 -19.67
CA ALA A 189 -7.40 7.59 -20.06
C ALA A 189 -8.66 7.31 -20.89
N LEU A 190 -9.83 7.77 -20.44
CA LEU A 190 -11.10 7.62 -21.15
C LEU A 190 -11.08 8.33 -22.51
N ALA A 191 -10.61 9.58 -22.55
CA ALA A 191 -10.59 10.36 -23.79
C ALA A 191 -9.70 9.77 -24.87
N ASN A 192 -8.65 9.02 -24.50
CA ASN A 192 -7.70 8.42 -25.43
C ASN A 192 -7.90 6.91 -25.63
N GLY A 193 -8.88 6.29 -24.95
CA GLY A 193 -9.09 4.84 -25.00
C GLY A 193 -7.92 4.04 -24.39
N TRP A 194 -7.25 4.61 -23.40
CA TRP A 194 -6.15 3.98 -22.65
C TRP A 194 -6.65 3.26 -21.43
N ALA A 195 -5.81 2.37 -20.88
CA ALA A 195 -6.04 1.74 -19.61
C ALA A 195 -6.25 2.79 -18.51
N SER A 196 -7.29 2.59 -17.68
CA SER A 196 -7.62 3.48 -16.55
C SER A 196 -7.16 2.86 -15.23
N PRO A 197 -6.75 3.65 -14.23
CA PRO A 197 -6.45 3.13 -12.90
C PRO A 197 -7.65 2.40 -12.29
N VAL A 198 -7.42 1.18 -11.81
CA VAL A 198 -8.42 0.35 -11.11
C VAL A 198 -8.24 0.37 -9.60
N ALA A 199 -7.14 0.96 -9.13
CA ALA A 199 -6.84 1.08 -7.71
C ALA A 199 -6.05 2.36 -7.43
N VAL A 200 -6.33 2.97 -6.28
CA VAL A 200 -5.50 4.00 -5.66
C VAL A 200 -4.91 3.46 -4.37
N GLN A 201 -3.61 3.71 -4.14
CA GLN A 201 -2.93 3.27 -2.92
C GLN A 201 -2.39 4.46 -2.14
N VAL A 202 -2.95 4.71 -0.96
CA VAL A 202 -2.56 5.79 -0.05
C VAL A 202 -2.58 5.31 1.40
N GLN A 203 -1.96 6.05 2.31
CA GLN A 203 -2.08 5.80 3.73
C GLN A 203 -3.52 6.02 4.18
N HIS A 204 -4.12 5.01 4.78
CA HIS A 204 -5.44 5.11 5.41
C HIS A 204 -5.52 4.15 6.60
N SER A 205 -6.18 4.61 7.66
CA SER A 205 -6.33 3.87 8.90
C SER A 205 -7.63 4.30 9.58
N TYR A 206 -8.00 3.65 10.67
CA TYR A 206 -9.16 4.04 11.47
C TYR A 206 -9.02 5.45 12.07
N LEU A 207 -7.82 5.84 12.52
CA LEU A 207 -7.59 7.20 12.98
C LEU A 207 -7.61 8.20 11.83
N ARG A 208 -8.17 9.37 12.08
CA ARG A 208 -8.16 10.50 11.16
C ARG A 208 -6.89 11.34 11.37
N PRO A 209 -6.30 11.89 10.31
CA PRO A 209 -5.19 12.83 10.46
C PRO A 209 -5.61 14.05 11.30
N ALA A 210 -4.69 14.58 12.09
CA ALA A 210 -4.90 15.80 12.86
C ALA A 210 -5.22 16.99 11.94
N ALA A 211 -5.95 17.97 12.46
CA ALA A 211 -6.32 19.18 11.70
C ALA A 211 -5.07 19.87 11.13
N GLY A 212 -5.13 20.23 9.86
CA GLY A 212 -4.03 20.88 9.13
C GLY A 212 -3.01 19.93 8.51
N VAL A 213 -3.12 18.62 8.73
CA VAL A 213 -2.31 17.62 7.99
C VAL A 213 -2.93 17.46 6.59
N ASP A 214 -2.18 17.89 5.58
CA ASP A 214 -2.56 17.78 4.18
C ASP A 214 -1.42 17.18 3.35
N ALA A 215 -1.55 15.92 2.98
CA ALA A 215 -0.56 15.21 2.19
C ALA A 215 -1.23 14.37 1.10
N ALA A 216 -0.64 14.32 -0.10
CA ALA A 216 -1.11 13.46 -1.20
C ALA A 216 -1.02 11.97 -0.85
N SER A 217 -0.19 11.64 0.14
CA SER A 217 0.03 10.28 0.62
C SER A 217 -1.01 9.80 1.62
N ILE A 218 -1.92 10.66 2.12
CA ILE A 218 -2.93 10.32 3.14
C ILE A 218 -4.32 10.48 2.52
N ALA A 219 -5.19 9.50 2.73
CA ALA A 219 -6.57 9.57 2.29
C ALA A 219 -7.29 10.76 2.94
N SER A 220 -7.72 11.70 2.11
CA SER A 220 -8.55 12.83 2.53
C SER A 220 -10.03 12.48 2.47
N GLY A 221 -10.89 13.27 3.15
CA GLY A 221 -12.34 13.14 3.01
C GLY A 221 -12.81 13.30 1.56
N GLU A 222 -12.16 14.21 0.79
CA GLU A 222 -12.43 14.38 -0.65
C GLU A 222 -12.13 13.10 -1.44
N LEU A 223 -11.00 12.42 -1.16
CA LEU A 223 -10.67 11.17 -1.84
C LEU A 223 -11.68 10.07 -1.51
N LEU A 224 -12.10 9.95 -0.25
CA LEU A 224 -13.07 8.94 0.17
C LEU A 224 -14.45 9.18 -0.46
N ASP A 225 -14.90 10.44 -0.53
CA ASP A 225 -16.13 10.83 -1.22
C ASP A 225 -16.05 10.54 -2.74
N TRP A 226 -14.93 10.88 -3.35
CA TRP A 226 -14.68 10.58 -4.77
C TRP A 226 -14.71 9.06 -5.03
N LEU A 227 -14.10 8.24 -4.17
CA LEU A 227 -14.10 6.78 -4.29
C LEU A 227 -15.51 6.19 -4.13
N ALA A 228 -16.33 6.76 -3.25
CA ALA A 228 -17.74 6.33 -3.12
C ALA A 228 -18.53 6.55 -4.42
N ALA A 229 -18.21 7.61 -5.17
CA ALA A 229 -18.79 7.89 -6.48
C ALA A 229 -18.16 7.06 -7.63
N HIS A 230 -16.98 6.48 -7.41
CA HIS A 230 -16.21 5.76 -8.43
C HIS A 230 -15.85 4.33 -7.99
N PRO A 231 -16.85 3.42 -7.88
CA PRO A 231 -16.64 2.05 -7.41
C PRO A 231 -15.81 1.17 -8.37
N ASP A 232 -15.44 1.70 -9.51
CA ASP A 232 -14.49 1.13 -10.47
C ASP A 232 -13.01 1.38 -10.07
N VAL A 233 -12.75 2.06 -8.94
CA VAL A 233 -11.42 2.25 -8.36
C VAL A 233 -11.42 1.76 -6.91
N SER A 234 -10.61 0.76 -6.60
CA SER A 234 -10.45 0.25 -5.23
C SER A 234 -9.47 1.10 -4.42
N LEU A 235 -9.75 1.27 -3.13
CA LEU A 235 -8.80 1.83 -2.17
C LEU A 235 -7.94 0.72 -1.57
N ALA A 236 -6.64 0.76 -1.84
CA ALA A 236 -5.63 -0.02 -1.15
C ALA A 236 -4.96 0.86 -0.09
N ALA A 237 -4.96 0.43 1.17
CA ALA A 237 -4.50 1.27 2.29
C ALA A 237 -3.18 0.77 2.85
N TYR A 238 -2.08 1.49 2.63
CA TYR A 238 -0.84 1.21 3.35
C TYR A 238 -0.83 1.91 4.71
N SER A 239 0.09 1.51 5.60
CA SER A 239 0.14 1.95 7.00
C SER A 239 -1.21 1.79 7.73
N SER A 240 -2.00 0.80 7.36
CA SER A 240 -3.36 0.56 7.85
C SER A 240 -3.47 0.45 9.37
N LEU A 241 -2.41 0.00 10.03
CA LEU A 241 -2.30 -0.10 11.50
C LEU A 241 -1.39 0.98 12.11
N LEU A 242 -0.91 1.96 11.34
CA LEU A 242 -0.01 3.02 11.81
C LEU A 242 1.16 2.48 12.66
N ARG A 243 1.74 1.35 12.22
CA ARG A 243 2.81 0.60 12.91
C ARG A 243 2.40 -0.05 14.24
N GLY A 244 1.10 -0.26 14.48
CA GLY A 244 0.61 -0.96 15.67
C GLY A 244 0.28 -0.08 16.86
N ILE A 245 0.08 1.24 16.65
CA ILE A 245 -0.17 2.22 17.73
C ILE A 245 -1.47 2.00 18.51
N TYR A 246 -2.38 1.14 18.04
CA TYR A 246 -3.67 0.92 18.69
C TYR A 246 -3.54 0.15 20.01
N ASP A 247 -2.52 -0.71 20.14
CA ASP A 247 -2.33 -1.59 21.31
C ASP A 247 -1.19 -1.14 22.25
N ASP A 248 -0.31 -0.25 21.80
CA ASP A 248 0.87 0.17 22.57
C ASP A 248 0.91 1.70 22.75
N ALA A 249 0.44 2.17 23.88
CA ALA A 249 0.42 3.60 24.20
C ALA A 249 1.83 4.19 24.31
N THR A 250 2.80 3.45 24.89
CA THR A 250 4.18 3.92 25.04
C THR A 250 4.87 4.07 23.69
N TYR A 251 4.71 3.08 22.82
CA TYR A 251 5.21 3.16 21.46
C TYR A 251 4.53 4.28 20.67
N ARG A 252 3.21 4.43 20.81
CA ARG A 252 2.43 5.49 20.16
C ARG A 252 3.03 6.87 20.44
N GLU A 253 3.27 7.20 21.68
CA GLU A 253 3.81 8.50 22.07
C GLU A 253 5.25 8.74 21.55
N SER A 254 6.03 7.68 21.40
CA SER A 254 7.43 7.73 20.94
C SER A 254 7.57 7.79 19.41
N THR A 255 6.55 7.35 18.65
CA THR A 255 6.67 7.24 17.20
C THR A 255 6.37 8.55 16.46
N PRO A 256 7.19 8.96 15.46
CA PRO A 256 6.89 10.15 14.64
C PRO A 256 5.53 10.12 13.95
N VAL A 257 5.01 8.93 13.62
CA VAL A 257 3.69 8.75 12.99
C VAL A 257 2.59 9.36 13.85
N TRP A 258 2.68 9.25 15.17
CA TRP A 258 1.68 9.78 16.09
C TRP A 258 1.45 11.29 15.94
N ARG A 259 2.49 12.07 15.62
CA ARG A 259 2.39 13.53 15.45
C ARG A 259 1.36 13.95 14.40
N SER A 260 1.15 13.13 13.38
CA SER A 260 0.17 13.41 12.32
C SER A 260 -1.26 13.03 12.70
N TYR A 261 -1.46 12.41 13.87
CA TYR A 261 -2.78 11.92 14.31
C TYR A 261 -3.16 12.42 15.70
N ALA A 262 -2.19 12.81 16.52
CA ALA A 262 -2.42 13.21 17.92
C ALA A 262 -3.46 14.32 18.05
N GLY A 263 -4.40 14.15 18.98
CA GLY A 263 -5.43 15.12 19.30
C GLY A 263 -6.69 14.49 19.90
N PRO A 264 -7.66 15.31 20.31
CA PRO A 264 -8.87 14.83 20.98
C PRO A 264 -9.68 13.81 20.15
N ASP A 265 -9.76 13.99 18.82
CA ASP A 265 -10.44 13.02 17.92
C ASP A 265 -9.75 11.64 17.98
N ALA A 266 -8.42 11.61 17.90
CA ALA A 266 -7.67 10.36 17.95
C ALA A 266 -7.82 9.67 19.33
N GLU A 267 -7.85 10.43 20.43
CA GLU A 267 -8.06 9.88 21.77
C GLU A 267 -9.44 9.25 21.93
N ALA A 268 -10.49 9.94 21.43
CA ALA A 268 -11.86 9.39 21.43
C ALA A 268 -11.95 8.10 20.61
N ARG A 269 -11.35 8.10 19.42
CA ARG A 269 -11.30 6.92 18.54
C ARG A 269 -10.52 5.77 19.14
N LEU A 270 -9.39 6.02 19.79
CA LEU A 270 -8.62 5.00 20.50
C LEU A 270 -9.42 4.40 21.66
N ALA A 271 -10.17 5.22 22.40
CA ALA A 271 -11.05 4.74 23.47
C ALA A 271 -12.17 3.85 22.91
N ALA A 272 -12.76 4.22 21.76
CA ALA A 272 -13.76 3.39 21.09
C ALA A 272 -13.17 2.05 20.63
N VAL A 273 -11.98 2.05 20.02
CA VAL A 273 -11.28 0.81 19.65
C VAL A 273 -11.01 -0.07 20.86
N ALA A 274 -10.52 0.49 21.96
CA ALA A 274 -10.23 -0.28 23.17
C ALA A 274 -11.49 -0.93 23.76
N LYS A 275 -12.62 -0.21 23.73
CA LYS A 275 -13.91 -0.75 24.18
C LYS A 275 -14.36 -1.92 23.30
N VAL A 276 -14.33 -1.75 21.98
CA VAL A 276 -14.76 -2.80 21.02
C VAL A 276 -13.80 -3.99 21.10
N ALA A 277 -12.50 -3.76 21.24
CA ALA A 277 -11.51 -4.82 21.41
C ALA A 277 -11.78 -5.68 22.65
N ALA A 278 -12.09 -5.03 23.78
CA ALA A 278 -12.45 -5.73 25.02
C ALA A 278 -13.73 -6.56 24.87
N GLU A 279 -14.74 -6.05 24.17
CA GLU A 279 -16.01 -6.76 23.94
C GLU A 279 -15.85 -7.99 23.04
N LEU A 280 -14.99 -7.89 22.01
CA LEU A 280 -14.76 -8.97 21.06
C LEU A 280 -13.62 -9.94 21.51
N GLY A 281 -12.94 -9.67 22.62
CA GLY A 281 -11.75 -10.43 22.99
C GLY A 281 -10.63 -10.34 21.95
N ALA A 282 -10.55 -9.21 21.24
CA ALA A 282 -9.60 -8.93 20.18
C ALA A 282 -8.59 -7.85 20.60
N THR A 283 -7.59 -7.58 19.77
CA THR A 283 -6.67 -6.44 19.96
C THR A 283 -7.17 -5.20 19.24
N GLY A 284 -6.70 -4.02 19.63
CA GLY A 284 -7.05 -2.76 18.95
C GLY A 284 -6.60 -2.75 17.49
N ASN A 285 -5.45 -3.34 17.18
CA ASN A 285 -4.98 -3.50 15.79
C ASN A 285 -5.93 -4.39 14.97
N GLN A 286 -6.43 -5.47 15.55
CA GLN A 286 -7.40 -6.36 14.88
C GLN A 286 -8.73 -5.64 14.62
N VAL A 287 -9.23 -4.86 15.58
CA VAL A 287 -10.45 -4.05 15.43
C VAL A 287 -10.28 -2.99 14.35
N ALA A 288 -9.16 -2.25 14.35
CA ALA A 288 -8.88 -1.25 13.32
C ALA A 288 -8.82 -1.86 11.92
N LEU A 289 -8.23 -3.06 11.78
CA LEU A 289 -8.20 -3.78 10.52
C LEU A 289 -9.59 -4.25 10.10
N ALA A 290 -10.38 -4.81 11.01
CA ALA A 290 -11.75 -5.24 10.75
C ALA A 290 -12.65 -4.07 10.32
N TRP A 291 -12.45 -2.89 10.92
CA TRP A 291 -13.16 -1.66 10.51
C TRP A 291 -12.85 -1.28 9.05
N LEU A 292 -11.59 -1.29 8.63
CA LEU A 292 -11.20 -1.02 7.24
C LEU A 292 -11.87 -2.01 6.27
N LEU A 293 -11.88 -3.30 6.62
CA LEU A 293 -12.52 -4.34 5.81
C LEU A 293 -14.04 -4.13 5.68
N ARG A 294 -14.72 -3.68 6.75
CA ARG A 294 -16.15 -3.35 6.72
C ARG A 294 -16.45 -2.14 5.84
N HIS A 295 -15.51 -1.23 5.65
CA HIS A 295 -15.63 -0.07 4.75
C HIS A 295 -15.13 -0.35 3.32
N GLY A 296 -14.90 -1.60 2.93
CA GLY A 296 -14.50 -1.99 1.57
C GLY A 296 -13.09 -1.57 1.18
N VAL A 297 -12.28 -1.20 2.17
CA VAL A 297 -10.86 -0.88 1.96
C VAL A 297 -10.06 -2.18 1.89
N ILE A 298 -9.03 -2.24 1.04
CA ILE A 298 -8.07 -3.33 0.98
C ILE A 298 -6.82 -2.92 1.78
N PRO A 299 -6.71 -3.27 3.08
CA PRO A 299 -5.55 -2.90 3.88
C PRO A 299 -4.32 -3.72 3.47
N LEU A 300 -3.18 -3.04 3.40
CA LEU A 300 -1.87 -3.66 3.27
C LEU A 300 -1.30 -3.92 4.66
N ILE A 301 -1.06 -5.19 4.98
CA ILE A 301 -0.34 -5.59 6.19
C ILE A 301 1.13 -5.85 5.86
N GLY A 302 2.04 -5.34 6.68
CA GLY A 302 3.48 -5.50 6.48
C GLY A 302 4.17 -6.09 7.71
N PRO A 303 3.91 -7.36 8.06
CA PRO A 303 4.55 -8.00 9.22
C PRO A 303 6.05 -8.17 8.96
N ARG A 304 6.88 -7.71 9.91
CA ARG A 304 8.34 -7.83 9.85
C ARG A 304 8.86 -9.09 10.51
N THR A 305 8.06 -9.68 11.41
CA THR A 305 8.39 -10.88 12.16
C THR A 305 7.20 -11.83 12.12
N TRP A 306 7.46 -13.10 12.43
CA TRP A 306 6.39 -14.08 12.57
C TRP A 306 5.37 -13.67 13.63
N ALA A 307 5.82 -13.19 14.80
CA ALA A 307 4.93 -12.74 15.87
C ALA A 307 4.00 -11.58 15.42
N HIS A 308 4.49 -10.65 14.57
CA HIS A 308 3.63 -9.60 13.98
C HIS A 308 2.54 -10.21 13.08
N TYR A 309 2.88 -11.22 12.26
CA TYR A 309 1.89 -11.91 11.44
C TYR A 309 0.84 -12.63 12.30
N GLU A 310 1.28 -13.41 13.28
CA GLU A 310 0.38 -14.14 14.21
C GLU A 310 -0.58 -13.20 14.95
N SER A 311 -0.11 -12.02 15.35
CA SER A 311 -0.94 -11.04 16.05
C SER A 311 -2.01 -10.40 15.17
N ILE A 312 -1.77 -10.30 13.84
CA ILE A 312 -2.67 -9.65 12.90
C ILE A 312 -3.63 -10.65 12.25
N ALA A 313 -3.19 -11.89 12.00
CA ALA A 313 -3.94 -12.88 11.22
C ALA A 313 -5.38 -13.14 11.72
N PRO A 314 -5.70 -13.14 13.03
CA PRO A 314 -7.08 -13.29 13.50
C PRO A 314 -8.04 -12.23 12.94
N ALA A 315 -7.55 -11.03 12.60
CA ALA A 315 -8.39 -9.98 12.02
C ALA A 315 -8.96 -10.33 10.64
N PHE A 316 -8.37 -11.28 9.90
CA PHE A 316 -8.86 -11.67 8.58
C PHE A 316 -10.25 -12.29 8.58
N THR A 317 -10.68 -12.79 9.73
CA THR A 317 -11.97 -13.44 9.94
C THR A 317 -12.74 -12.84 11.11
N LEU A 318 -12.22 -11.77 11.74
CA LEU A 318 -12.90 -11.07 12.83
C LEU A 318 -14.20 -10.45 12.31
N GLU A 319 -15.30 -10.89 12.86
CA GLU A 319 -16.61 -10.29 12.56
C GLU A 319 -16.82 -9.06 13.45
N LEU A 320 -17.15 -7.95 12.81
CA LEU A 320 -17.49 -6.69 13.47
C LEU A 320 -18.99 -6.45 13.30
N PRO A 321 -19.81 -6.70 14.34
CA PRO A 321 -21.27 -6.47 14.32
C PRO A 321 -21.62 -5.01 14.01
N ASP A 322 -22.79 -4.77 13.42
CA ASP A 322 -23.21 -3.42 12.99
C ASP A 322 -23.30 -2.42 14.16
N GLU A 323 -23.67 -2.88 15.34
CA GLU A 323 -23.72 -2.04 16.55
C GLU A 323 -22.33 -1.53 16.93
N LEU A 324 -21.31 -2.41 16.90
CA LEU A 324 -19.93 -2.06 17.21
C LEU A 324 -19.28 -1.26 16.06
N LEU A 325 -19.65 -1.54 14.81
CA LEU A 325 -19.25 -0.72 13.68
C LEU A 325 -19.77 0.71 13.84
N SER A 326 -21.06 0.86 14.16
CA SER A 326 -21.68 2.18 14.40
C SER A 326 -21.02 2.94 15.55
N LEU A 327 -20.63 2.24 16.64
CA LEU A 327 -19.88 2.84 17.74
C LEU A 327 -18.54 3.41 17.26
N LEU A 328 -17.80 2.67 16.41
CA LEU A 328 -16.53 3.12 15.86
C LEU A 328 -16.71 4.29 14.87
N ASP A 329 -17.74 4.27 14.05
CA ASP A 329 -17.99 5.31 13.04
C ASP A 329 -18.35 6.66 13.67
N ASN A 330 -19.03 6.63 14.82
CA ASN A 330 -19.49 7.82 15.54
C ASN A 330 -18.51 8.35 16.60
N ALA A 331 -17.32 7.76 16.71
CA ALA A 331 -16.29 8.17 17.65
C ALA A 331 -15.46 9.35 17.13
#